data_e651329196f5fa71422125beae968b78
#
_entry.id   e651329196f5fa71422125beae968b78
#
_cell.length_a   1.000
_cell.length_b   1.000
_cell.length_c   1.000
_cell.angle_alpha   90.00
_cell.angle_beta   90.00
_cell.angle_gamma   90.00
#
_symmetry.space_group_name_H-M   'P 1'
#
loop_
_entity.id
_entity.type
_entity.pdbx_description
1 polymer ?
#
loop_
_entity_poly.entity_id
_entity_poly.type
_entity_poly.pdbx_seq_one_letter_code
_entity_poly.pdbx_strand_id
1 'polypeptide(L)'
;AAAYKHVPLMEQRNAAAALRNNALGTYRAALAAAEVQAERFVLISTDKAVNPTNVMGATKRAAEMVVSSLALRHPGTRFMAVRFGNVLGSSGSVIPKFKEQIARGGPVTVTHPEIIRYFMTIPEAARLVLQAATIGQSGQVLVLDMGEPVKIVDLARQLIQIGRAHV
;
A
#
# COMPACT_ATOMS: atom_id res chain seq x y z
N ALA A 1 -10.03 -2.46 6.37
CA ALA A 1 -9.53 -1.64 5.25
C ALA A 1 -9.62 -2.45 3.96
N ALA A 2 -10.27 -1.92 2.94
CA ALA A 2 -10.59 -2.64 1.70
C ALA A 2 -10.29 -1.75 0.48
N ALA A 3 -9.02 -1.39 0.30
CA ALA A 3 -8.62 -0.64 -0.88
C ALA A 3 -8.43 -1.55 -2.11
N TYR A 4 -8.77 -1.05 -3.28
CA TYR A 4 -8.40 -1.66 -4.54
C TYR A 4 -6.92 -1.34 -4.82
N LYS A 5 -6.07 -2.38 -4.85
CA LYS A 5 -4.61 -2.23 -4.92
C LYS A 5 -3.93 -2.85 -6.14
N HIS A 6 -4.63 -3.69 -6.91
CA HIS A 6 -4.08 -4.35 -8.08
C HIS A 6 -3.98 -3.39 -9.25
N VAL A 7 -2.76 -2.91 -9.56
CA VAL A 7 -2.53 -1.92 -10.61
C VAL A 7 -3.11 -2.34 -11.96
N PRO A 8 -2.80 -3.53 -12.53
CA PRO A 8 -3.32 -3.91 -13.84
C PRO A 8 -4.85 -3.96 -13.92
N LEU A 9 -5.52 -4.39 -12.83
CA LEU A 9 -6.98 -4.47 -12.80
C LEU A 9 -7.63 -3.09 -12.77
N MET A 10 -6.96 -2.08 -12.22
CA MET A 10 -7.49 -0.71 -12.16
C MET A 10 -7.41 0.01 -13.50
N GLU A 11 -6.39 -0.28 -14.31
CA GLU A 11 -6.20 0.32 -15.63
C GLU A 11 -7.26 -0.12 -16.65
N GLN A 12 -7.74 -1.37 -16.57
CA GLN A 12 -8.68 -1.96 -17.50
C GLN A 12 -10.14 -1.70 -17.08
N ARG A 13 -10.71 -0.55 -17.51
CA ARG A 13 -12.14 -0.19 -17.31
C ARG A 13 -12.60 -0.05 -15.86
N ASN A 14 -11.70 -0.12 -14.88
CA ASN A 14 -12.04 -0.08 -13.46
C ASN A 14 -11.65 1.23 -12.76
N ALA A 15 -11.21 2.26 -13.50
CA ALA A 15 -10.76 3.54 -12.92
C ALA A 15 -11.86 4.20 -12.06
N ALA A 16 -13.10 4.24 -12.55
CA ALA A 16 -14.21 4.80 -11.79
C ALA A 16 -14.53 4.02 -10.51
N ALA A 17 -14.46 2.67 -10.58
CA ALA A 17 -14.64 1.82 -9.41
C ALA A 17 -13.50 2.00 -8.40
N ALA A 18 -12.25 2.12 -8.87
CA ALA A 18 -11.10 2.40 -8.04
C ALA A 18 -11.21 3.76 -7.33
N LEU A 19 -11.61 4.82 -8.05
CA LEU A 19 -11.84 6.14 -7.47
C LEU A 19 -12.94 6.11 -6.41
N ARG A 20 -14.08 5.46 -6.72
CA ARG A 20 -15.20 5.33 -5.79
C ARG A 20 -14.79 4.58 -4.53
N ASN A 21 -14.06 3.48 -4.65
CA ASN A 21 -13.64 2.69 -3.49
C ASN A 21 -12.52 3.38 -2.71
N ASN A 22 -11.45 3.83 -3.38
CA ASN A 22 -10.24 4.31 -2.69
C ASN A 22 -10.37 5.76 -2.22
N ALA A 23 -10.97 6.66 -2.99
CA ALA A 23 -11.09 8.07 -2.61
C ALA A 23 -12.42 8.36 -1.91
N LEU A 24 -13.57 8.05 -2.55
CA LEU A 24 -14.88 8.32 -1.95
C LEU A 24 -15.14 7.43 -0.73
N GLY A 25 -14.68 6.17 -0.74
CA GLY A 25 -14.74 5.29 0.43
C GLY A 25 -13.92 5.84 1.60
N THR A 26 -12.72 6.37 1.32
CA THR A 26 -11.91 7.06 2.34
C THR A 26 -12.62 8.30 2.88
N TYR A 27 -13.21 9.14 2.01
CA TYR A 27 -13.96 10.31 2.43
C TYR A 27 -15.09 9.95 3.41
N ARG A 28 -15.90 8.96 3.06
CA ARG A 28 -17.02 8.52 3.92
C ARG A 28 -16.54 7.97 5.27
N ALA A 29 -15.50 7.14 5.26
CA ALA A 29 -14.95 6.60 6.50
C ALA A 29 -14.31 7.69 7.38
N ALA A 30 -13.61 8.63 6.79
CA ALA A 30 -13.00 9.75 7.50
C ALA A 30 -14.04 10.72 8.06
N LEU A 31 -15.12 10.98 7.29
CA LEU A 31 -16.22 11.82 7.77
C LEU A 31 -16.95 11.17 8.95
N ALA A 32 -17.25 9.87 8.87
CA ALA A 32 -17.84 9.12 9.98
C ALA A 32 -16.95 9.15 11.24
N ALA A 33 -15.61 9.07 11.05
CA ALA A 33 -14.67 9.21 12.16
C ALA A 33 -14.73 10.62 12.80
N ALA A 34 -14.89 11.66 11.99
CA ALA A 34 -15.06 13.04 12.48
C ALA A 34 -16.39 13.20 13.26
N GLU A 35 -17.49 12.64 12.74
CA GLU A 35 -18.82 12.71 13.36
C GLU A 35 -18.85 12.08 14.75
N VAL A 36 -18.13 10.96 14.95
CA VAL A 36 -18.03 10.32 16.26
C VAL A 36 -16.85 10.85 17.10
N GLN A 37 -16.21 11.91 16.65
CA GLN A 37 -15.04 12.52 17.30
C GLN A 37 -13.92 11.51 17.61
N ALA A 38 -13.65 10.59 16.68
CA ALA A 38 -12.53 9.67 16.81
C ALA A 38 -11.23 10.45 17.04
N GLU A 39 -10.43 10.05 18.02
CA GLU A 39 -9.19 10.76 18.35
C GLU A 39 -8.22 10.86 17.17
N ARG A 40 -8.14 9.77 16.37
CA ARG A 40 -7.20 9.66 15.26
C ARG A 40 -7.81 8.90 14.08
N PHE A 41 -7.50 9.36 12.88
CA PHE A 41 -7.80 8.66 11.63
C PHE A 41 -6.51 8.54 10.81
N VAL A 42 -6.08 7.31 10.50
CA VAL A 42 -4.88 7.03 9.71
C VAL A 42 -5.25 6.39 8.40
N LEU A 43 -4.98 7.08 7.30
CA LEU A 43 -5.10 6.53 5.96
C LEU A 43 -3.87 5.69 5.61
N ILE A 44 -4.05 4.41 5.32
CA ILE A 44 -3.01 3.58 4.72
C ILE A 44 -2.88 3.94 3.24
N SER A 45 -1.78 4.60 2.88
CA SER A 45 -1.44 4.98 1.51
C SER A 45 -0.27 4.13 0.96
N THR A 46 0.42 4.61 -0.05
CA THR A 46 1.44 3.85 -0.77
C THR A 46 2.50 4.77 -1.35
N ASP A 47 3.70 4.25 -1.59
CA ASP A 47 4.77 4.87 -2.37
C ASP A 47 4.30 5.30 -3.79
N LYS A 48 3.35 4.56 -4.37
CA LYS A 48 2.78 4.82 -5.70
C LYS A 48 1.85 6.03 -5.77
N ALA A 49 1.54 6.65 -4.63
CA ALA A 49 0.84 7.94 -4.55
C ALA A 49 1.78 9.15 -4.75
N VAL A 50 3.11 8.91 -4.78
CA VAL A 50 4.11 9.92 -5.16
C VAL A 50 4.21 9.96 -6.68
N ASN A 51 3.91 11.11 -7.30
CA ASN A 51 3.92 11.26 -8.76
C ASN A 51 3.24 10.07 -9.47
N PRO A 52 1.94 9.83 -9.26
CA PRO A 52 1.29 8.62 -9.67
C PRO A 52 1.27 8.45 -11.19
N THR A 53 1.78 7.32 -11.68
CA THR A 53 1.80 6.94 -13.10
C THR A 53 0.74 5.91 -13.45
N ASN A 54 -0.15 5.57 -12.51
CA ASN A 54 -1.20 4.57 -12.67
C ASN A 54 -2.45 4.95 -11.85
N VAL A 55 -3.60 4.39 -12.25
CA VAL A 55 -4.91 4.67 -11.64
C VAL A 55 -4.93 4.39 -10.14
N MET A 56 -4.33 3.28 -9.70
CA MET A 56 -4.31 2.92 -8.29
C MET A 56 -3.57 4.00 -7.47
N GLY A 57 -2.38 4.40 -7.90
CA GLY A 57 -1.61 5.48 -7.26
C GLY A 57 -2.36 6.81 -7.26
N ALA A 58 -2.97 7.19 -8.39
CA ALA A 58 -3.76 8.40 -8.51
C ALA A 58 -4.96 8.43 -7.54
N THR A 59 -5.69 7.31 -7.42
CA THR A 59 -6.82 7.21 -6.48
C THR A 59 -6.39 7.25 -5.02
N LYS A 60 -5.21 6.71 -4.70
CA LYS A 60 -4.62 6.82 -3.36
C LYS A 60 -4.16 8.26 -3.07
N ARG A 61 -3.58 8.93 -4.06
CA ARG A 61 -3.23 10.36 -3.94
C ARG A 61 -4.48 11.22 -3.71
N ALA A 62 -5.56 10.97 -4.43
CA ALA A 62 -6.84 11.65 -4.20
C ALA A 62 -7.37 11.40 -2.77
N ALA A 63 -7.24 10.17 -2.25
CA ALA A 63 -7.62 9.85 -0.88
C ALA A 63 -6.77 10.63 0.16
N GLU A 64 -5.46 10.81 -0.07
CA GLU A 64 -4.61 11.64 0.79
C GLU A 64 -5.07 13.11 0.80
N MET A 65 -5.41 13.66 -0.37
CA MET A 65 -5.92 15.03 -0.48
C MET A 65 -7.24 15.21 0.29
N VAL A 66 -8.12 14.22 0.23
CA VAL A 66 -9.36 14.17 1.01
C VAL A 66 -9.06 14.22 2.51
N VAL A 67 -8.16 13.38 3.00
CA VAL A 67 -7.76 13.32 4.42
C VAL A 67 -7.15 14.65 4.86
N SER A 68 -6.26 15.24 4.06
CA SER A 68 -5.67 16.56 4.35
C SER A 68 -6.73 17.68 4.40
N SER A 69 -7.72 17.63 3.50
CA SER A 69 -8.83 18.61 3.53
C SER A 69 -9.71 18.49 4.77
N LEU A 70 -10.01 17.24 5.20
CA LEU A 70 -10.79 17.00 6.42
C LEU A 70 -10.03 17.39 7.68
N ALA A 71 -8.71 17.27 7.71
CA ALA A 71 -7.87 17.72 8.80
C ALA A 71 -8.04 19.21 9.12
N LEU A 72 -8.27 20.04 8.09
CA LEU A 72 -8.52 21.48 8.25
C LEU A 72 -9.94 21.80 8.75
N ARG A 73 -10.91 20.94 8.44
CA ARG A 73 -12.33 21.17 8.71
C ARG A 73 -12.82 20.57 10.04
N HIS A 74 -12.12 19.54 10.53
CA HIS A 74 -12.53 18.77 11.70
C HIS A 74 -11.38 18.66 12.71
N PRO A 75 -11.07 19.74 13.45
CA PRO A 75 -9.94 19.78 14.38
C PRO A 75 -10.08 18.84 15.57
N GLY A 76 -11.27 18.31 15.83
CA GLY A 76 -11.54 17.33 16.90
C GLY A 76 -10.98 15.92 16.61
N THR A 77 -10.65 15.63 15.35
CA THR A 77 -10.03 14.35 14.94
C THR A 77 -8.68 14.64 14.28
N ARG A 78 -7.62 13.94 14.70
CA ARG A 78 -6.31 14.02 14.03
C ARG A 78 -6.28 13.12 12.80
N PHE A 79 -6.29 13.73 11.63
CA PHE A 79 -6.25 13.04 10.34
C PHE A 79 -4.83 12.99 9.81
N MET A 80 -4.36 11.81 9.44
CA MET A 80 -3.04 11.64 8.83
C MET A 80 -3.04 10.50 7.82
N ALA A 81 -2.02 10.47 6.97
CA ALA A 81 -1.78 9.37 6.05
C ALA A 81 -0.39 8.78 6.27
N VAL A 82 -0.22 7.50 5.99
CA VAL A 82 1.08 6.83 5.98
C VAL A 82 1.34 6.24 4.61
N ARG A 83 2.56 6.42 4.09
CA ARG A 83 3.05 5.85 2.83
C ARG A 83 4.10 4.81 3.11
N PHE A 84 3.96 3.65 2.50
CA PHE A 84 4.99 2.62 2.46
C PHE A 84 4.88 1.81 1.17
N GLY A 85 5.93 1.04 0.85
CA GLY A 85 6.01 0.24 -0.36
C GLY A 85 5.31 -1.11 -0.23
N ASN A 86 6.00 -2.18 -0.64
CA ASN A 86 5.39 -3.51 -0.67
C ASN A 86 5.48 -4.18 0.71
N VAL A 87 4.43 -4.93 1.04
CA VAL A 87 4.41 -5.75 2.26
C VAL A 87 4.50 -7.22 1.87
N LEU A 88 5.48 -7.91 2.43
CA LEU A 88 5.77 -9.31 2.16
C LEU A 88 4.56 -10.20 2.48
N GLY A 89 4.25 -11.12 1.56
CA GLY A 89 3.14 -12.07 1.75
C GLY A 89 1.73 -11.45 1.63
N SER A 90 1.61 -10.16 1.30
CA SER A 90 0.30 -9.54 1.10
C SER A 90 -0.42 -10.14 -0.12
N SER A 91 -1.77 -10.25 -0.04
CA SER A 91 -2.61 -10.80 -1.11
C SER A 91 -2.31 -10.15 -2.47
N GLY A 92 -2.12 -10.96 -3.52
CA GLY A 92 -1.81 -10.52 -4.88
C GLY A 92 -0.43 -9.87 -5.04
N SER A 93 0.49 -10.04 -4.07
CA SER A 93 1.88 -9.59 -4.19
C SER A 93 2.73 -10.57 -5.00
N VAL A 94 3.95 -10.16 -5.33
CA VAL A 94 4.88 -10.94 -6.18
C VAL A 94 5.28 -12.28 -5.56
N ILE A 95 5.41 -12.37 -4.23
CA ILE A 95 5.86 -13.59 -3.55
C ILE A 95 4.85 -14.74 -3.69
N PRO A 96 3.55 -14.60 -3.38
CA PRO A 96 2.55 -15.63 -3.67
C PRO A 96 2.56 -16.08 -5.12
N LYS A 97 2.69 -15.14 -6.08
CA LYS A 97 2.77 -15.46 -7.50
C LYS A 97 4.00 -16.31 -7.85
N PHE A 98 5.17 -15.95 -7.33
CA PHE A 98 6.39 -16.73 -7.54
C PHE A 98 6.29 -18.13 -6.93
N LYS A 99 5.77 -18.24 -5.71
CA LYS A 99 5.53 -19.55 -5.07
C LYS A 99 4.61 -20.44 -5.91
N GLU A 100 3.53 -19.89 -6.44
CA GLU A 100 2.62 -20.60 -7.33
C GLU A 100 3.31 -21.07 -8.62
N GLN A 101 4.12 -20.21 -9.26
CA GLN A 101 4.88 -20.54 -10.46
C GLN A 101 5.93 -21.64 -10.17
N ILE A 102 6.64 -21.56 -9.05
CA ILE A 102 7.61 -22.57 -8.62
C ILE A 102 6.91 -23.93 -8.38
N ALA A 103 5.78 -23.93 -7.68
CA ALA A 103 5.02 -25.16 -7.41
C ALA A 103 4.51 -25.85 -8.67
N ARG A 104 4.29 -25.11 -9.75
CA ARG A 104 3.91 -25.62 -11.07
C ARG A 104 5.11 -26.07 -11.95
N GLY A 105 6.34 -25.99 -11.44
CA GLY A 105 7.56 -26.32 -12.20
C GLY A 105 8.14 -25.17 -13.03
N GLY A 106 7.62 -23.96 -12.86
CA GLY A 106 8.07 -22.75 -13.59
C GLY A 106 7.38 -22.53 -14.94
N PRO A 107 7.86 -21.57 -15.74
CA PRO A 107 8.92 -20.62 -15.42
C PRO A 107 8.49 -19.53 -14.43
N VAL A 108 9.44 -18.98 -13.66
CA VAL A 108 9.20 -17.80 -12.82
C VAL A 108 9.40 -16.55 -13.68
N THR A 109 8.35 -15.72 -13.79
CA THR A 109 8.34 -14.54 -14.67
C THR A 109 8.68 -13.28 -13.92
N VAL A 110 9.77 -12.60 -14.31
CA VAL A 110 10.17 -11.27 -13.83
C VAL A 110 10.00 -10.27 -14.97
N THR A 111 9.28 -9.17 -14.71
CA THR A 111 8.97 -8.18 -15.76
C THR A 111 10.21 -7.51 -16.33
N HIS A 112 11.18 -7.18 -15.46
CA HIS A 112 12.46 -6.60 -15.87
C HIS A 112 13.53 -6.89 -14.79
N PRO A 113 14.77 -7.26 -15.16
CA PRO A 113 15.81 -7.65 -14.19
C PRO A 113 16.23 -6.53 -13.25
N GLU A 114 16.17 -5.28 -13.69
CA GLU A 114 16.59 -4.13 -12.89
C GLU A 114 15.47 -3.56 -11.99
N ILE A 115 14.29 -4.17 -11.96
CA ILE A 115 13.23 -3.70 -11.08
C ILE A 115 13.63 -3.92 -9.62
N ILE A 116 13.65 -2.83 -8.86
CA ILE A 116 13.82 -2.82 -7.40
C ILE A 116 12.51 -2.49 -6.71
N ARG A 117 12.32 -3.00 -5.51
CA ARG A 117 11.19 -2.68 -4.63
C ARG A 117 11.66 -2.66 -3.18
N TYR A 118 11.02 -1.80 -2.41
CA TYR A 118 11.14 -1.83 -0.95
C TYR A 118 10.14 -2.81 -0.39
N PHE A 119 10.54 -3.56 0.62
CA PHE A 119 9.70 -4.52 1.31
C PHE A 119 9.78 -4.35 2.81
N MET A 120 8.66 -4.60 3.48
CA MET A 120 8.59 -4.80 4.91
C MET A 120 7.67 -5.96 5.25
N THR A 121 7.79 -6.50 6.44
CA THR A 121 6.89 -7.52 6.95
C THR A 121 5.57 -6.91 7.41
N ILE A 122 4.51 -7.71 7.52
CA ILE A 122 3.23 -7.25 8.07
C ILE A 122 3.38 -6.72 9.50
N PRO A 123 4.09 -7.39 10.42
CA PRO A 123 4.30 -6.87 11.78
C PRO A 123 5.05 -5.53 11.82
N GLU A 124 6.08 -5.35 10.98
CA GLU A 124 6.79 -4.06 10.86
C GLU A 124 5.85 -2.95 10.38
N ALA A 125 5.12 -3.20 9.29
CA ALA A 125 4.15 -2.23 8.77
C ALA A 125 3.12 -1.84 9.84
N ALA A 126 2.57 -2.82 10.55
CA ALA A 126 1.59 -2.58 11.60
C ALA A 126 2.17 -1.74 12.76
N ARG A 127 3.37 -2.07 13.24
CA ARG A 127 4.05 -1.31 14.31
C ARG A 127 4.33 0.14 13.89
N LEU A 128 4.86 0.35 12.69
CA LEU A 128 5.15 1.69 12.16
C LEU A 128 3.88 2.52 11.94
N VAL A 129 2.79 1.90 11.50
CA VAL A 129 1.47 2.59 11.41
C VAL A 129 0.97 3.02 12.77
N LEU A 130 1.06 2.15 13.80
CA LEU A 130 0.68 2.51 15.17
C LEU A 130 1.58 3.62 15.74
N GLN A 131 2.88 3.55 15.48
CA GLN A 131 3.82 4.61 15.88
C GLN A 131 3.50 5.92 15.18
N ALA A 132 3.27 5.90 13.87
CA ALA A 132 2.85 7.07 13.11
C ALA A 132 1.53 7.67 13.65
N ALA A 133 0.57 6.82 14.00
CA ALA A 133 -0.68 7.26 14.65
C ALA A 133 -0.42 7.98 15.99
N THR A 134 0.62 7.59 16.72
CA THR A 134 0.95 8.16 18.03
C THR A 134 1.64 9.52 17.90
N ILE A 135 2.65 9.62 17.02
CA ILE A 135 3.49 10.82 16.90
C ILE A 135 3.01 11.81 15.83
N GLY A 136 2.22 11.34 14.85
CA GLY A 136 1.77 12.14 13.71
C GLY A 136 0.83 13.27 14.09
N GLN A 137 0.96 14.37 13.37
CA GLN A 137 0.10 15.54 13.51
C GLN A 137 -0.99 15.54 12.42
N SER A 138 -2.08 16.25 12.69
CA SER A 138 -3.18 16.37 11.73
C SER A 138 -2.71 17.02 10.42
N GLY A 139 -3.12 16.46 9.30
CA GLY A 139 -2.74 16.91 7.96
C GLY A 139 -1.43 16.32 7.41
N GLN A 140 -0.65 15.62 8.22
CA GLN A 140 0.63 15.04 7.78
C GLN A 140 0.46 13.79 6.93
N VAL A 141 1.37 13.64 5.96
CA VAL A 141 1.64 12.40 5.23
C VAL A 141 3.01 11.89 5.64
N LEU A 142 3.03 10.84 6.44
CA LEU A 142 4.24 10.22 6.98
C LEU A 142 4.75 9.15 6.00
N VAL A 143 6.04 9.15 5.72
CA VAL A 143 6.68 8.12 4.91
C VAL A 143 7.40 7.18 5.86
N LEU A 144 7.06 5.88 5.79
CA LEU A 144 7.69 4.88 6.63
C LEU A 144 9.04 4.48 6.03
N ASP A 145 10.06 4.34 6.87
CA ASP A 145 11.35 3.81 6.47
C ASP A 145 11.20 2.34 6.07
N MET A 146 11.61 2.04 4.85
CA MET A 146 11.48 0.69 4.25
C MET A 146 12.83 -0.05 4.23
N GLY A 147 13.90 0.55 4.76
CA GLY A 147 15.25 -0.01 4.68
C GLY A 147 15.78 -0.07 3.24
N GLU A 148 16.57 -1.11 2.94
CA GLU A 148 17.23 -1.25 1.64
C GLU A 148 16.30 -1.81 0.55
N PRO A 149 16.44 -1.32 -0.70
CA PRO A 149 15.67 -1.84 -1.82
C PRO A 149 16.19 -3.22 -2.27
N VAL A 150 15.27 -4.09 -2.69
CA VAL A 150 15.57 -5.44 -3.15
C VAL A 150 15.28 -5.57 -4.65
N LYS A 151 16.21 -6.14 -5.43
CA LYS A 151 15.96 -6.52 -6.82
C LYS A 151 14.98 -7.69 -6.88
N ILE A 152 13.94 -7.57 -7.69
CA ILE A 152 12.91 -8.61 -7.82
C ILE A 152 13.48 -9.92 -8.39
N VAL A 153 14.48 -9.83 -9.27
CA VAL A 153 15.16 -11.00 -9.82
C VAL A 153 15.91 -11.80 -8.73
N ASP A 154 16.52 -11.12 -7.77
CA ASP A 154 17.25 -11.79 -6.69
C ASP A 154 16.28 -12.45 -5.70
N LEU A 155 15.17 -11.79 -5.41
CA LEU A 155 14.07 -12.39 -4.66
C LEU A 155 13.53 -13.67 -5.35
N ALA A 156 13.36 -13.64 -6.67
CA ALA A 156 12.92 -14.82 -7.43
C ALA A 156 13.94 -15.97 -7.33
N ARG A 157 15.25 -15.68 -7.48
CA ARG A 157 16.33 -16.67 -7.33
C ARG A 157 16.34 -17.32 -5.95
N GLN A 158 16.22 -16.52 -4.90
CA GLN A 158 16.16 -17.04 -3.52
C GLN A 158 14.96 -17.96 -3.31
N LEU A 159 13.78 -17.58 -3.79
CA LEU A 159 12.56 -18.41 -3.67
C LEU A 159 12.67 -19.72 -4.45
N ILE A 160 13.33 -19.73 -5.63
CA ILE A 160 13.60 -20.95 -6.39
C ILE A 160 14.53 -21.89 -5.62
N GLN A 161 15.59 -21.36 -5.00
CA GLN A 161 16.52 -22.14 -4.19
C GLN A 161 15.81 -22.77 -2.99
N ILE A 162 15.00 -22.00 -2.26
CA ILE A 162 14.21 -22.49 -1.12
C ILE A 162 13.22 -23.57 -1.60
N GLY A 163 12.53 -23.36 -2.71
CA GLY A 163 11.58 -24.32 -3.26
C GLY A 163 12.23 -25.65 -3.68
N ARG A 164 13.48 -25.63 -4.15
CA ARG A 164 14.26 -26.85 -4.50
C ARG A 164 14.79 -27.60 -3.27
N ALA A 165 15.00 -26.91 -2.16
CA ALA A 165 15.48 -27.53 -0.92
C ALA A 165 14.40 -28.34 -0.19
N HIS A 166 13.15 -28.25 -0.63
CA HIS A 166 12.00 -28.93 -0.04
C HIS A 166 11.39 -30.03 -0.96
N VAL A 167 12.11 -30.44 -2.00
CA VAL A 167 11.72 -31.55 -2.91
C VAL A 167 12.53 -32.79 -2.58
#